data_af63d976cfbe15330a58418cee88dbab
#
_entry.id   af63d976cfbe15330a58418cee88dbab
#
_cell.length_a   1.000
_cell.length_b   1.000
_cell.length_c   1.000
_cell.angle_alpha   90.00
_cell.angle_beta   90.00
_cell.angle_gamma   90.00
#
_symmetry.space_group_name_H-M   'P 1'
#
loop_
_entity.id
_entity.type
_entity.pdbx_description
1 polymer ?
#
loop_
_entity_poly.entity_id
_entity_poly.type
_entity_poly.pdbx_seq_one_letter_code
_entity_poly.pdbx_strand_id
1 'polypeptide(L)'
;GFDLVYSNQIFIFVVLSLSVIAMFGASMIAIFQRNLKKLFAYSSVAQIGYITLGIGIANYSGLIGSTVHIINHSIIKAAIFLAIGCLVFSSKIVNIDQLAGLGKRMPMVAVCITVSSLSLIGVPGTVGFISKWYLVLGSLEQGLWIVVFALAVSSILALIYVGRIIELIWFHAPVGGMVSQNKIPFEMIAVTVLMTIATIYFGIDTRLTGDLAKIAVENVLLGEHCLLYTSPSPRDGLLSRMPS
;
A
#
# COMPACT_ATOMS: atom_id res chain seq x y z
N GLY A 1 -23.06 2.43 15.63
CA GLY A 1 -22.07 2.75 14.66
C GLY A 1 -21.70 1.64 13.71
N PHE A 2 -20.69 0.86 14.06
CA PHE A 2 -20.07 -0.11 13.14
C PHE A 2 -21.03 -1.26 12.79
N ASP A 3 -21.76 -1.78 13.75
CA ASP A 3 -22.75 -2.86 13.57
C ASP A 3 -23.82 -2.53 12.54
N LEU A 4 -24.24 -1.27 12.45
CA LEU A 4 -25.24 -0.80 11.51
C LEU A 4 -24.72 -0.80 10.05
N VAL A 5 -23.43 -0.54 9.86
CA VAL A 5 -22.77 -0.56 8.56
C VAL A 5 -22.53 -2.00 8.11
N TYR A 6 -22.08 -2.88 9.03
CA TYR A 6 -21.80 -4.28 8.74
C TYR A 6 -23.06 -5.16 8.63
N SER A 7 -24.18 -4.74 9.19
CA SER A 7 -25.46 -5.43 8.97
C SER A 7 -26.09 -5.12 7.60
N ASN A 8 -25.60 -4.08 6.90
CA ASN A 8 -26.13 -3.68 5.61
C ASN A 8 -25.44 -4.42 4.46
N GLN A 9 -26.03 -5.52 3.99
CA GLN A 9 -25.51 -6.31 2.89
C GLN A 9 -25.32 -5.53 1.59
N ILE A 10 -26.17 -4.51 1.34
CA ILE A 10 -26.05 -3.65 0.15
C ILE A 10 -24.76 -2.83 0.23
N PHE A 11 -24.46 -2.26 1.39
CA PHE A 11 -23.22 -1.50 1.60
C PHE A 11 -21.98 -2.37 1.35
N ILE A 12 -21.94 -3.56 1.95
CA ILE A 12 -20.84 -4.52 1.77
C ILE A 12 -20.67 -4.87 0.28
N PHE A 13 -21.77 -5.19 -0.40
CA PHE A 13 -21.72 -5.54 -1.83
C PHE A 13 -21.19 -4.39 -2.69
N VAL A 14 -21.63 -3.16 -2.44
CA VAL A 14 -21.16 -1.97 -3.16
C VAL A 14 -19.67 -1.73 -2.92
N VAL A 15 -19.21 -1.79 -1.66
CA VAL A 15 -17.80 -1.58 -1.30
C VAL A 15 -16.91 -2.65 -1.93
N LEU A 16 -17.30 -3.93 -1.86
CA LEU A 16 -16.55 -5.03 -2.48
C LEU A 16 -16.45 -4.84 -4.00
N SER A 17 -17.57 -4.51 -4.65
CA SER A 17 -17.61 -4.31 -6.11
C SER A 17 -16.72 -3.14 -6.54
N LEU A 18 -16.80 -2.00 -5.87
CA LEU A 18 -15.97 -0.83 -6.17
C LEU A 18 -14.48 -1.13 -5.91
N SER A 19 -14.18 -1.88 -4.87
CA SER A 19 -12.80 -2.31 -4.55
C SER A 19 -12.20 -3.16 -5.67
N VAL A 20 -12.95 -4.14 -6.16
CA VAL A 20 -12.52 -4.99 -7.27
C VAL A 20 -12.34 -4.16 -8.55
N ILE A 21 -13.28 -3.27 -8.88
CA ILE A 21 -13.18 -2.37 -10.03
C ILE A 21 -11.93 -1.49 -9.92
N ALA A 22 -11.65 -0.92 -8.74
CA ALA A 22 -10.45 -0.10 -8.51
C ALA A 22 -9.17 -0.91 -8.70
N MET A 23 -9.09 -2.13 -8.10
CA MET A 23 -7.93 -3.00 -8.20
C MET A 23 -7.62 -3.38 -9.65
N PHE A 24 -8.62 -3.84 -10.40
CA PHE A 24 -8.44 -4.28 -11.78
C PHE A 24 -8.29 -3.11 -12.75
N GLY A 25 -9.21 -2.15 -12.70
CA GLY A 25 -9.22 -1.01 -13.61
C GLY A 25 -7.94 -0.18 -13.52
N ALA A 26 -7.51 0.17 -12.31
CA ALA A 26 -6.28 0.93 -12.13
C ALA A 26 -5.02 0.13 -12.49
N SER A 27 -4.98 -1.19 -12.22
CA SER A 27 -3.87 -2.04 -12.63
C SER A 27 -3.78 -2.16 -14.16
N MET A 28 -4.91 -2.32 -14.84
CA MET A 28 -4.96 -2.34 -16.30
C MET A 28 -4.46 -1.03 -16.90
N ILE A 29 -4.90 0.11 -16.38
CA ILE A 29 -4.41 1.42 -16.83
C ILE A 29 -2.90 1.55 -16.56
N ALA A 30 -2.40 1.06 -15.41
CA ALA A 30 -0.97 1.10 -15.06
C ALA A 30 -0.11 0.32 -16.07
N ILE A 31 -0.56 -0.84 -16.56
CA ILE A 31 0.15 -1.67 -17.55
C ILE A 31 0.46 -0.87 -18.83
N PHE A 32 -0.49 -0.07 -19.28
CA PHE A 32 -0.36 0.70 -20.54
C PHE A 32 0.32 2.07 -20.36
N GLN A 33 0.65 2.47 -19.13
CA GLN A 33 1.33 3.75 -18.92
C GLN A 33 2.78 3.70 -19.44
N ARG A 34 3.20 4.79 -20.07
CA ARG A 34 4.60 5.03 -20.44
C ARG A 34 5.32 5.96 -19.47
N ASN A 35 4.58 6.78 -18.74
CA ASN A 35 5.13 7.68 -17.75
C ASN A 35 5.26 6.96 -16.41
N LEU A 36 6.47 6.90 -15.87
CA LEU A 36 6.79 6.19 -14.62
C LEU A 36 5.99 6.70 -13.42
N LYS A 37 5.85 8.03 -13.29
CA LYS A 37 5.07 8.64 -12.20
C LYS A 37 3.59 8.29 -12.30
N LYS A 38 3.02 8.35 -13.52
CA LYS A 38 1.61 7.99 -13.76
C LYS A 38 1.37 6.50 -13.50
N LEU A 39 2.29 5.62 -13.92
CA LEU A 39 2.20 4.19 -13.64
C LEU A 39 2.07 3.94 -12.14
N PHE A 40 2.99 4.49 -11.33
CA PHE A 40 2.94 4.31 -9.89
C PHE A 40 1.80 5.09 -9.22
N ALA A 41 1.28 6.16 -9.81
CA ALA A 41 0.05 6.80 -9.33
C ALA A 41 -1.17 5.89 -9.52
N TYR A 42 -1.35 5.28 -10.71
CA TYR A 42 -2.44 4.32 -10.94
C TYR A 42 -2.29 3.06 -10.06
N SER A 43 -1.06 2.59 -9.86
CA SER A 43 -0.84 1.49 -8.91
C SER A 43 -1.25 1.87 -7.47
N SER A 44 -1.22 3.16 -7.08
CA SER A 44 -1.77 3.60 -5.78
C SER A 44 -3.29 3.46 -5.73
N VAL A 45 -3.99 3.79 -6.81
CA VAL A 45 -5.45 3.59 -6.87
C VAL A 45 -5.81 2.11 -6.72
N ALA A 46 -5.05 1.21 -7.37
CA ALA A 46 -5.23 -0.23 -7.18
C ALA A 46 -5.00 -0.65 -5.72
N GLN A 47 -3.99 -0.10 -5.04
CA GLN A 47 -3.71 -0.42 -3.63
C GLN A 47 -4.78 0.14 -2.67
N ILE A 48 -5.39 1.30 -2.99
CA ILE A 48 -6.58 1.78 -2.27
C ILE A 48 -7.73 0.76 -2.41
N GLY A 49 -7.87 0.14 -3.58
CA GLY A 49 -8.80 -0.97 -3.77
C GLY A 49 -8.59 -2.13 -2.80
N TYR A 50 -7.34 -2.51 -2.46
CA TYR A 50 -7.07 -3.52 -1.42
C TYR A 50 -7.50 -3.04 -0.03
N ILE A 51 -7.29 -1.76 0.30
CA ILE A 51 -7.71 -1.18 1.59
C ILE A 51 -9.23 -1.23 1.72
N THR A 52 -9.96 -0.74 0.72
CA THR A 52 -11.43 -0.75 0.73
C THR A 52 -12.00 -2.17 0.67
N LEU A 53 -11.31 -3.10 -0.01
CA LEU A 53 -11.68 -4.51 -0.01
C LEU A 53 -11.65 -5.09 1.41
N GLY A 54 -10.59 -4.81 2.19
CA GLY A 54 -10.49 -5.29 3.57
C GLY A 54 -11.63 -4.77 4.47
N ILE A 55 -12.08 -3.53 4.24
CA ILE A 55 -13.28 -2.98 4.89
C ILE A 55 -14.53 -3.74 4.44
N GLY A 56 -14.67 -4.01 3.14
CA GLY A 56 -15.83 -4.70 2.56
C GLY A 56 -15.93 -6.17 2.91
N ILE A 57 -14.84 -6.86 3.28
CA ILE A 57 -14.84 -8.24 3.79
C ILE A 57 -15.61 -8.34 5.12
N ALA A 58 -15.69 -7.25 5.87
CA ALA A 58 -16.52 -7.09 7.06
C ALA A 58 -16.24 -8.12 8.19
N ASN A 59 -14.98 -8.50 8.37
CA ASN A 59 -14.55 -9.31 9.51
C ASN A 59 -13.24 -8.80 10.13
N TYR A 60 -12.85 -9.36 11.26
CA TYR A 60 -11.66 -8.95 12.02
C TYR A 60 -10.37 -9.04 11.18
N SER A 61 -10.16 -10.15 10.50
CA SER A 61 -8.98 -10.38 9.66
C SER A 61 -8.92 -9.42 8.46
N GLY A 62 -10.05 -9.12 7.82
CA GLY A 62 -10.16 -8.16 6.73
C GLY A 62 -9.83 -6.73 7.18
N LEU A 63 -10.32 -6.32 8.36
CA LEU A 63 -10.03 -5.01 8.95
C LEU A 63 -8.56 -4.87 9.32
N ILE A 64 -7.96 -5.90 9.95
CA ILE A 64 -6.52 -5.92 10.19
C ILE A 64 -5.77 -5.80 8.86
N GLY A 65 -6.14 -6.59 7.86
CA GLY A 65 -5.54 -6.54 6.53
C GLY A 65 -5.59 -5.14 5.91
N SER A 66 -6.74 -4.47 5.99
CA SER A 66 -6.93 -3.09 5.53
C SER A 66 -6.02 -2.11 6.27
N THR A 67 -6.00 -2.15 7.61
CA THR A 67 -5.22 -1.24 8.45
C THR A 67 -3.72 -1.43 8.26
N VAL A 68 -3.25 -2.68 8.26
CA VAL A 68 -1.84 -3.02 7.94
C VAL A 68 -1.50 -2.54 6.53
N HIS A 69 -2.44 -2.68 5.57
CA HIS A 69 -2.19 -2.27 4.18
C HIS A 69 -2.00 -0.76 4.03
N ILE A 70 -2.71 0.07 4.81
CA ILE A 70 -2.52 1.53 4.83
C ILE A 70 -1.07 1.86 5.22
N ILE A 71 -0.58 1.29 6.30
CA ILE A 71 0.79 1.52 6.81
C ILE A 71 1.81 1.05 5.79
N ASN A 72 1.66 -0.19 5.33
CA ASN A 72 2.58 -0.84 4.41
C ASN A 72 2.65 -0.13 3.05
N HIS A 73 1.48 0.26 2.53
CA HIS A 73 1.38 1.01 1.29
C HIS A 73 2.08 2.37 1.39
N SER A 74 1.96 3.06 2.51
CA SER A 74 2.63 4.35 2.73
C SER A 74 4.15 4.21 2.68
N ILE A 75 4.72 3.18 3.32
CA ILE A 75 6.17 2.90 3.31
C ILE A 75 6.64 2.55 1.90
N ILE A 76 5.94 1.64 1.21
CA ILE A 76 6.29 1.21 -0.15
C ILE A 76 6.26 2.41 -1.11
N LYS A 77 5.23 3.25 -1.04
CA LYS A 77 5.09 4.41 -1.92
C LYS A 77 6.11 5.49 -1.63
N ALA A 78 6.42 5.73 -0.36
CA ALA A 78 7.50 6.63 0.00
C ALA A 78 8.83 6.17 -0.63
N ALA A 79 9.20 4.88 -0.50
CA ALA A 79 10.41 4.34 -1.09
C ALA A 79 10.44 4.48 -2.63
N ILE A 80 9.35 4.12 -3.32
CA ILE A 80 9.25 4.20 -4.78
C ILE A 80 9.34 5.66 -5.26
N PHE A 81 8.56 6.58 -4.68
CA PHE A 81 8.55 7.96 -5.15
C PHE A 81 9.82 8.73 -4.81
N LEU A 82 10.49 8.41 -3.70
CA LEU A 82 11.81 8.94 -3.40
C LEU A 82 12.86 8.45 -4.42
N ALA A 83 12.83 7.17 -4.78
CA ALA A 83 13.73 6.62 -5.80
C ALA A 83 13.47 7.24 -7.17
N ILE A 84 12.21 7.45 -7.55
CA ILE A 84 11.84 8.19 -8.78
C ILE A 84 12.28 9.65 -8.67
N GLY A 85 12.20 10.27 -7.50
CA GLY A 85 12.72 11.62 -7.23
C GLY A 85 14.21 11.72 -7.53
N CYS A 86 15.01 10.74 -7.05
CA CYS A 86 16.44 10.64 -7.37
C CYS A 86 16.70 10.55 -8.88
N LEU A 87 15.91 9.74 -9.61
CA LEU A 87 16.02 9.61 -11.07
C LEU A 87 15.74 10.93 -11.78
N VAL A 88 14.63 11.58 -11.43
CA VAL A 88 14.23 12.84 -12.06
C VAL A 88 15.22 13.94 -11.75
N PHE A 89 15.74 14.01 -10.54
CA PHE A 89 16.75 14.99 -10.14
C PHE A 89 18.06 14.81 -10.93
N SER A 90 18.56 13.58 -11.00
CA SER A 90 19.84 13.28 -11.65
C SER A 90 19.76 13.34 -13.18
N SER A 91 18.77 12.69 -13.76
CA SER A 91 18.76 12.37 -15.19
C SER A 91 17.53 12.82 -15.93
N LYS A 92 16.59 13.51 -15.27
CA LYS A 92 15.28 13.94 -15.79
C LYS A 92 14.46 12.80 -16.44
N ILE A 93 14.72 11.56 -16.02
CA ILE A 93 14.02 10.37 -16.51
C ILE A 93 12.58 10.39 -16.01
N VAL A 94 11.64 10.31 -16.95
CA VAL A 94 10.19 10.32 -16.67
C VAL A 94 9.49 9.14 -17.34
N ASN A 95 10.01 8.68 -18.49
CA ASN A 95 9.41 7.58 -19.25
C ASN A 95 10.06 6.24 -18.92
N ILE A 96 9.26 5.18 -18.97
CA ILE A 96 9.68 3.81 -18.66
C ILE A 96 10.81 3.35 -19.59
N ASP A 97 10.71 3.66 -20.88
CA ASP A 97 11.70 3.24 -21.88
C ASP A 97 13.11 3.81 -21.59
N GLN A 98 13.17 4.92 -20.84
CA GLN A 98 14.43 5.55 -20.42
C GLN A 98 15.11 4.81 -19.26
N LEU A 99 14.42 3.85 -18.62
CA LEU A 99 14.97 3.02 -17.53
C LEU A 99 15.95 1.96 -18.02
N ALA A 100 16.04 1.74 -19.35
CA ALA A 100 16.91 0.72 -19.92
C ALA A 100 18.36 0.89 -19.45
N GLY A 101 18.91 -0.18 -18.85
CA GLY A 101 20.27 -0.22 -18.34
C GLY A 101 20.53 0.65 -17.10
N LEU A 102 19.48 1.09 -16.38
CA LEU A 102 19.61 1.89 -15.15
C LEU A 102 20.46 1.18 -14.10
N GLY A 103 20.37 -0.15 -14.00
CA GLY A 103 21.16 -0.95 -13.06
C GLY A 103 22.67 -0.73 -13.19
N LYS A 104 23.17 -0.44 -14.39
CA LYS A 104 24.58 -0.13 -14.63
C LYS A 104 24.92 1.35 -14.38
N ARG A 105 23.96 2.27 -14.59
CA ARG A 105 24.19 3.71 -14.47
C ARG A 105 24.02 4.21 -13.03
N MET A 106 23.00 3.73 -12.33
CA MET A 106 22.61 4.18 -11.00
C MET A 106 22.17 2.98 -10.14
N PRO A 107 23.11 2.07 -9.76
CA PRO A 107 22.77 0.79 -9.15
C PRO A 107 21.99 0.93 -7.85
N MET A 108 22.31 1.88 -6.98
CA MET A 108 21.59 2.10 -5.73
C MET A 108 20.12 2.45 -5.94
N VAL A 109 19.85 3.38 -6.86
CA VAL A 109 18.46 3.78 -7.17
C VAL A 109 17.71 2.65 -7.87
N ALA A 110 18.38 1.91 -8.76
CA ALA A 110 17.84 0.75 -9.43
C ALA A 110 17.40 -0.34 -8.44
N VAL A 111 18.24 -0.65 -7.45
CA VAL A 111 17.93 -1.60 -6.37
C VAL A 111 16.74 -1.09 -5.54
N CYS A 112 16.72 0.18 -5.16
CA CYS A 112 15.60 0.75 -4.40
C CYS A 112 14.27 0.64 -5.16
N ILE A 113 14.24 0.96 -6.46
CA ILE A 113 13.03 0.79 -7.29
C ILE A 113 12.64 -0.68 -7.35
N THR A 114 13.57 -1.59 -7.59
CA THR A 114 13.32 -3.01 -7.73
C THR A 114 12.72 -3.59 -6.45
N VAL A 115 13.38 -3.39 -5.30
CA VAL A 115 12.95 -3.94 -4.01
C VAL A 115 11.58 -3.38 -3.61
N SER A 116 11.39 -2.07 -3.72
CA SER A 116 10.10 -1.45 -3.35
C SER A 116 8.98 -1.87 -4.30
N SER A 117 9.27 -2.09 -5.58
CA SER A 117 8.29 -2.59 -6.55
C SER A 117 7.94 -4.06 -6.33
N LEU A 118 8.90 -4.91 -5.93
CA LEU A 118 8.63 -6.28 -5.51
C LEU A 118 7.75 -6.31 -4.25
N SER A 119 7.98 -5.39 -3.33
CA SER A 119 7.11 -5.23 -2.16
C SER A 119 5.68 -4.82 -2.56
N LEU A 120 5.51 -4.00 -3.59
CA LEU A 120 4.20 -3.62 -4.12
C LEU A 120 3.42 -4.83 -4.67
N ILE A 121 4.10 -5.77 -5.34
CA ILE A 121 3.50 -7.04 -5.80
C ILE A 121 3.05 -7.86 -4.59
N GLY A 122 3.80 -7.82 -3.49
CA GLY A 122 3.59 -8.63 -2.30
C GLY A 122 4.42 -9.90 -2.31
N VAL A 123 5.70 -9.80 -2.67
CA VAL A 123 6.65 -10.92 -2.59
C VAL A 123 6.89 -11.28 -1.11
N PRO A 124 6.89 -12.58 -0.73
CA PRO A 124 7.20 -13.01 0.64
C PRO A 124 8.52 -12.41 1.15
N GLY A 125 8.55 -12.02 2.43
CA GLY A 125 9.68 -11.31 3.04
C GLY A 125 9.65 -9.80 2.84
N THR A 126 8.61 -9.27 2.21
CA THR A 126 8.39 -7.83 2.10
C THR A 126 7.08 -7.42 2.79
N VAL A 127 7.02 -6.15 3.17
CA VAL A 127 5.88 -5.60 3.91
C VAL A 127 4.55 -5.74 3.16
N GLY A 128 4.56 -5.70 1.81
CA GLY A 128 3.35 -5.82 0.99
C GLY A 128 2.70 -7.21 1.04
N PHE A 129 3.47 -8.26 1.34
CA PHE A 129 2.93 -9.62 1.48
C PHE A 129 2.01 -9.74 2.70
N ILE A 130 2.41 -9.17 3.83
CA ILE A 130 1.71 -9.36 5.11
C ILE A 130 0.26 -8.88 5.04
N SER A 131 0.02 -7.70 4.54
CA SER A 131 -1.34 -7.16 4.42
C SER A 131 -2.22 -7.95 3.46
N LYS A 132 -1.66 -8.40 2.32
CA LYS A 132 -2.39 -9.25 1.37
C LYS A 132 -2.73 -10.61 1.97
N TRP A 133 -1.84 -11.15 2.79
CA TRP A 133 -2.09 -12.39 3.51
C TRP A 133 -3.30 -12.29 4.44
N TYR A 134 -3.40 -11.20 5.23
CA TYR A 134 -4.58 -10.95 6.09
C TYR A 134 -5.86 -10.78 5.26
N LEU A 135 -5.81 -10.12 4.10
CA LEU A 135 -6.98 -9.99 3.21
C LEU A 135 -7.43 -11.35 2.67
N VAL A 136 -6.49 -12.22 2.31
CA VAL A 136 -6.81 -13.59 1.88
C VAL A 136 -7.43 -14.37 3.03
N LEU A 137 -6.86 -14.33 4.23
CA LEU A 137 -7.42 -14.99 5.41
C LEU A 137 -8.85 -14.52 5.69
N GLY A 138 -9.06 -13.20 5.76
CA GLY A 138 -10.39 -12.64 5.99
C GLY A 138 -11.41 -13.05 4.92
N SER A 139 -10.99 -13.13 3.66
CA SER A 139 -11.84 -13.60 2.56
C SER A 139 -12.21 -15.09 2.69
N LEU A 140 -11.24 -15.92 3.11
CA LEU A 140 -11.47 -17.36 3.33
C LEU A 140 -12.39 -17.61 4.52
N GLU A 141 -12.23 -16.87 5.62
CA GLU A 141 -13.11 -16.94 6.80
C GLU A 141 -14.57 -16.66 6.47
N GLN A 142 -14.82 -15.79 5.49
CA GLN A 142 -16.17 -15.46 4.99
C GLN A 142 -16.62 -16.35 3.81
N GLY A 143 -15.81 -17.31 3.37
CA GLY A 143 -16.12 -18.14 2.22
C GLY A 143 -16.12 -17.40 0.87
N LEU A 144 -15.51 -16.23 0.79
CA LEU A 144 -15.49 -15.37 -0.40
C LEU A 144 -14.39 -15.78 -1.38
N TRP A 145 -14.48 -16.97 -1.94
CA TRP A 145 -13.49 -17.54 -2.88
C TRP A 145 -13.25 -16.67 -4.12
N ILE A 146 -14.29 -15.99 -4.60
CA ILE A 146 -14.19 -15.06 -5.74
C ILE A 146 -13.26 -13.89 -5.39
N VAL A 147 -13.30 -13.40 -4.15
CA VAL A 147 -12.43 -12.32 -3.68
C VAL A 147 -10.98 -12.80 -3.57
N VAL A 148 -10.75 -14.01 -3.07
CA VAL A 148 -9.41 -14.64 -3.04
C VAL A 148 -8.83 -14.73 -4.46
N PHE A 149 -9.62 -15.20 -5.41
CA PHE A 149 -9.22 -15.25 -6.81
C PHE A 149 -8.92 -13.86 -7.38
N ALA A 150 -9.76 -12.86 -7.08
CA ALA A 150 -9.54 -11.46 -7.48
C ALA A 150 -8.23 -10.89 -6.92
N LEU A 151 -7.91 -11.17 -5.64
CA LEU A 151 -6.64 -10.78 -5.01
C LEU A 151 -5.43 -11.38 -5.74
N ALA A 152 -5.50 -12.67 -6.10
CA ALA A 152 -4.44 -13.36 -6.83
C ALA A 152 -4.23 -12.75 -8.22
N VAL A 153 -5.31 -12.58 -9.00
CA VAL A 153 -5.25 -12.00 -10.35
C VAL A 153 -4.75 -10.56 -10.31
N SER A 154 -5.19 -9.75 -9.36
CA SER A 154 -4.71 -8.37 -9.22
C SER A 154 -3.20 -8.32 -8.89
N SER A 155 -2.68 -9.29 -8.12
CA SER A 155 -1.23 -9.40 -7.87
C SER A 155 -0.46 -9.80 -9.14
N ILE A 156 -1.04 -10.63 -10.01
CA ILE A 156 -0.46 -10.96 -11.32
C ILE A 156 -0.43 -9.73 -12.23
N LEU A 157 -1.50 -8.91 -12.25
CA LEU A 157 -1.50 -7.65 -13.00
C LEU A 157 -0.40 -6.70 -12.49
N ALA A 158 -0.17 -6.64 -11.18
CA ALA A 158 0.93 -5.87 -10.62
C ALA A 158 2.30 -6.41 -11.07
N LEU A 159 2.46 -7.74 -11.13
CA LEU A 159 3.67 -8.39 -11.63
C LEU A 159 3.98 -8.00 -13.08
N ILE A 160 2.96 -7.83 -13.94
CA ILE A 160 3.16 -7.48 -15.35
C ILE A 160 3.81 -6.10 -15.48
N TYR A 161 3.27 -5.05 -14.86
CA TYR A 161 3.87 -3.71 -15.02
C TYR A 161 5.16 -3.54 -14.23
N VAL A 162 5.32 -4.19 -13.08
CA VAL A 162 6.57 -4.17 -12.31
C VAL A 162 7.63 -5.00 -13.01
N GLY A 163 7.28 -6.18 -13.53
CA GLY A 163 8.19 -7.05 -14.29
C GLY A 163 8.80 -6.32 -15.48
N ARG A 164 7.98 -5.57 -16.24
CA ARG A 164 8.46 -4.72 -17.33
C ARG A 164 9.47 -3.66 -16.85
N ILE A 165 9.25 -3.05 -15.70
CA ILE A 165 10.19 -2.06 -15.14
C ILE A 165 11.51 -2.74 -14.75
N ILE A 166 11.45 -3.89 -14.07
CA ILE A 166 12.62 -4.65 -13.64
C ILE A 166 13.40 -5.14 -14.87
N GLU A 167 12.72 -5.65 -15.88
CA GLU A 167 13.32 -6.08 -17.15
C GLU A 167 14.13 -4.96 -17.80
N LEU A 168 13.54 -3.76 -17.95
CA LEU A 168 14.23 -2.62 -18.53
C LEU A 168 15.42 -2.17 -17.70
N ILE A 169 15.32 -2.17 -16.38
CA ILE A 169 16.40 -1.74 -15.48
C ILE A 169 17.62 -2.65 -15.59
N TRP A 170 17.41 -3.98 -15.64
CA TRP A 170 18.50 -4.93 -15.45
C TRP A 170 18.95 -5.64 -16.71
N PHE A 171 18.06 -5.93 -17.66
CA PHE A 171 18.34 -6.78 -18.81
C PHE A 171 18.55 -6.03 -20.12
N HIS A 172 18.20 -4.75 -20.19
CA HIS A 172 18.42 -3.96 -21.39
C HIS A 172 19.74 -3.17 -21.34
N ALA A 173 20.30 -2.94 -22.52
CA ALA A 173 21.47 -2.06 -22.64
C ALA A 173 21.04 -0.60 -22.43
N PRO A 174 21.92 0.26 -21.89
CA PRO A 174 21.64 1.68 -21.75
C PRO A 174 21.32 2.33 -23.12
N VAL A 175 20.16 2.94 -23.26
CA VAL A 175 19.76 3.65 -24.46
C VAL A 175 20.34 5.07 -24.47
N GLY A 176 21.13 5.39 -25.51
CA GLY A 176 21.47 6.74 -25.95
C GLY A 176 22.32 7.58 -25.01
N GLY A 177 23.18 8.45 -25.60
CA GLY A 177 24.09 9.42 -25.06
C GLY A 177 24.05 9.83 -23.59
N MET A 178 25.18 10.25 -23.06
CA MET A 178 25.31 10.79 -21.69
C MET A 178 24.29 11.90 -21.44
N VAL A 179 23.13 11.53 -20.85
CA VAL A 179 22.30 12.51 -20.19
C VAL A 179 23.14 13.04 -19.04
N SER A 180 23.39 14.35 -19.03
CA SER A 180 24.11 15.03 -17.94
C SER A 180 23.55 14.54 -16.60
N GLN A 181 24.35 13.82 -15.86
CA GLN A 181 23.95 13.28 -14.55
C GLN A 181 24.35 14.29 -13.48
N ASN A 182 23.39 15.00 -12.93
CA ASN A 182 23.62 15.74 -11.71
C ASN A 182 23.92 14.75 -10.58
N LYS A 183 24.92 15.03 -9.75
CA LYS A 183 25.18 14.23 -8.55
C LYS A 183 23.97 14.35 -7.62
N ILE A 184 23.42 13.19 -7.22
CA ILE A 184 22.31 13.14 -6.27
C ILE A 184 22.85 13.52 -4.90
N PRO A 185 22.20 14.43 -4.15
CA PRO A 185 22.53 14.72 -2.76
C PRO A 185 22.50 13.44 -1.91
N PHE A 186 23.45 13.32 -1.00
CA PHE A 186 23.58 12.14 -0.14
C PHE A 186 22.30 11.91 0.68
N GLU A 187 21.67 12.98 1.15
CA GLU A 187 20.45 12.95 1.96
C GLU A 187 19.29 12.29 1.19
N MET A 188 19.15 12.58 -0.11
CA MET A 188 18.11 11.96 -0.94
C MET A 188 18.32 10.45 -1.09
N ILE A 189 19.57 10.01 -1.30
CA ILE A 189 19.90 8.60 -1.40
C ILE A 189 19.69 7.93 -0.05
N ALA A 190 20.19 8.53 1.05
CA ALA A 190 20.09 7.97 2.39
C ALA A 190 18.62 7.71 2.80
N VAL A 191 17.74 8.69 2.60
CA VAL A 191 16.31 8.54 2.93
C VAL A 191 15.64 7.50 2.02
N THR A 192 16.00 7.46 0.73
CA THR A 192 15.47 6.47 -0.21
C THR A 192 15.88 5.04 0.21
N VAL A 193 17.14 4.83 0.56
CA VAL A 193 17.64 3.54 1.04
C VAL A 193 16.99 3.16 2.36
N LEU A 194 16.86 4.10 3.30
CA LEU A 194 16.19 3.87 4.59
C LEU A 194 14.75 3.38 4.39
N MET A 195 13.98 4.04 3.53
CA MET A 195 12.60 3.63 3.23
C MET A 195 12.54 2.28 2.52
N THR A 196 13.52 1.98 1.65
CA THR A 196 13.62 0.68 0.99
C THR A 196 13.95 -0.43 2.00
N ILE A 197 14.86 -0.20 2.92
CA ILE A 197 15.17 -1.12 4.01
C ILE A 197 13.92 -1.34 4.89
N ALA A 198 13.18 -0.30 5.19
CA ALA A 198 11.93 -0.39 5.94
C ALA A 198 10.91 -1.33 5.27
N THR A 199 10.84 -1.39 3.92
CA THR A 199 9.95 -2.33 3.21
C THR A 199 10.30 -3.79 3.44
N ILE A 200 11.57 -4.10 3.71
CA ILE A 200 12.03 -5.46 4.04
C ILE A 200 11.89 -5.69 5.55
N TYR A 201 12.36 -4.75 6.37
CA TYR A 201 12.34 -4.89 7.82
C TYR A 201 10.94 -5.16 8.36
N PHE A 202 9.94 -4.33 8.00
CA PHE A 202 8.56 -4.53 8.42
C PHE A 202 7.85 -5.70 7.69
N GLY A 203 8.46 -6.27 6.66
CA GLY A 203 8.02 -7.52 6.04
C GLY A 203 8.47 -8.75 6.81
N ILE A 204 9.56 -8.66 7.57
CA ILE A 204 10.13 -9.73 8.40
C ILE A 204 9.62 -9.60 9.84
N ASP A 205 9.78 -8.42 10.45
CA ASP A 205 9.25 -8.11 11.78
C ASP A 205 7.92 -7.34 11.66
N THR A 206 6.83 -8.09 11.76
CA THR A 206 5.47 -7.55 11.62
C THR A 206 4.86 -7.07 12.92
N ARG A 207 5.57 -7.19 14.06
CA ARG A 207 5.05 -6.85 15.38
C ARG A 207 4.53 -5.43 15.44
N LEU A 208 5.33 -4.46 15.03
CA LEU A 208 4.93 -3.06 15.09
C LEU A 208 3.67 -2.77 14.26
N THR A 209 3.66 -3.16 12.98
CA THR A 209 2.54 -2.87 12.07
C THR A 209 1.30 -3.71 12.40
N GLY A 210 1.50 -4.97 12.81
CA GLY A 210 0.43 -5.88 13.19
C GLY A 210 -0.22 -5.51 14.52
N ASP A 211 0.57 -5.17 15.53
CA ASP A 211 0.03 -4.82 16.86
C ASP A 211 -0.68 -3.46 16.83
N LEU A 212 -0.14 -2.48 16.10
CA LEU A 212 -0.82 -1.21 15.87
C LEU A 212 -2.17 -1.42 15.15
N ALA A 213 -2.20 -2.30 14.15
CA ALA A 213 -3.44 -2.60 13.44
C ALA A 213 -4.46 -3.31 14.33
N LYS A 214 -4.04 -4.27 15.16
CA LYS A 214 -4.93 -4.95 16.11
C LYS A 214 -5.54 -3.96 17.10
N ILE A 215 -4.71 -3.13 17.75
CA ILE A 215 -5.18 -2.09 18.69
C ILE A 215 -6.19 -1.16 17.99
N ALA A 216 -5.88 -0.71 16.76
CA ALA A 216 -6.79 0.16 16.02
C ALA A 216 -8.12 -0.51 15.70
N VAL A 217 -8.10 -1.78 15.26
CA VAL A 217 -9.30 -2.55 14.90
C VAL A 217 -10.13 -2.88 16.15
N GLU A 218 -9.50 -3.29 17.24
CA GLU A 218 -10.17 -3.56 18.51
C GLU A 218 -10.87 -2.32 19.05
N ASN A 219 -10.21 -1.17 19.04
CA ASN A 219 -10.81 0.10 19.46
C ASN A 219 -12.02 0.51 18.58
N VAL A 220 -11.94 0.23 17.27
CA VAL A 220 -13.04 0.52 16.33
C VAL A 220 -14.23 -0.44 16.57
N LEU A 221 -13.96 -1.72 16.80
CA LEU A 221 -15.00 -2.73 17.00
C LEU A 221 -15.66 -2.64 18.38
N LEU A 222 -14.87 -2.43 19.43
CA LEU A 222 -15.36 -2.38 20.81
C LEU A 222 -16.01 -1.05 21.18
N GLY A 223 -15.80 -0.02 20.38
CA GLY A 223 -16.41 1.30 20.61
C GLY A 223 -15.93 2.03 21.88
N GLU A 224 -14.86 1.54 22.52
CA GLU A 224 -14.41 2.03 23.83
C GLU A 224 -13.94 3.50 23.82
N HIS A 225 -13.48 4.00 22.68
CA HIS A 225 -13.06 5.42 22.58
C HIS A 225 -14.21 6.42 22.44
N CYS A 226 -15.44 5.98 22.16
CA CYS A 226 -16.60 6.86 22.21
C CYS A 226 -16.95 7.26 23.67
N LEU A 227 -16.51 6.48 24.65
CA LEU A 227 -16.80 6.73 26.08
C LEU A 227 -15.83 7.73 26.73
N LEU A 228 -14.65 7.96 26.14
CA LEU A 228 -13.69 8.96 26.66
C LEU A 228 -14.18 10.41 26.44
N TYR A 229 -15.04 10.66 25.45
CA TYR A 229 -15.66 11.94 25.23
C TYR A 229 -17.02 12.11 25.94
N THR A 230 -17.56 11.05 26.53
CA THR A 230 -18.83 11.05 27.29
C THR A 230 -18.63 10.82 28.78
N SER A 231 -17.40 10.95 29.30
CA SER A 231 -17.23 11.05 30.76
C SER A 231 -17.96 12.31 31.21
N PRO A 232 -18.94 12.18 32.14
CA PRO A 232 -19.70 13.33 32.57
C PRO A 232 -18.75 14.41 33.07
N SER A 233 -18.89 15.62 32.52
CA SER A 233 -18.13 16.77 32.98
C SER A 233 -18.31 16.91 34.50
N PRO A 234 -17.28 17.28 35.27
CA PRO A 234 -17.46 17.58 36.69
C PRO A 234 -18.56 18.58 36.99
N ARG A 235 -19.05 19.32 35.96
CA ARG A 235 -20.21 20.24 36.04
C ARG A 235 -21.53 19.51 36.04
N ASP A 236 -21.66 18.33 35.45
CA ASP A 236 -22.91 17.58 35.39
C ASP A 236 -23.25 16.96 36.76
N GLY A 237 -22.26 16.70 37.61
CA GLY A 237 -22.43 16.28 39.00
C GLY A 237 -22.93 17.39 39.95
N LEU A 238 -22.87 18.65 39.57
CA LEU A 238 -23.36 19.79 40.41
C LEU A 238 -24.83 20.08 40.18
N LEU A 239 -25.40 19.76 39.03
CA LEU A 239 -26.82 19.99 38.72
C LEU A 239 -27.75 18.97 39.35
N SER A 240 -27.24 17.80 39.77
CA SER A 240 -28.02 16.77 40.47
C SER A 240 -28.21 17.03 41.99
N ARG A 241 -27.61 18.11 42.53
CA ARG A 241 -27.67 18.48 43.96
C ARG A 241 -28.48 19.73 44.28
N MET A 242 -29.29 20.22 43.36
CA MET A 242 -30.26 21.30 43.73
C MET A 242 -31.49 20.67 44.37
N PRO A 243 -31.81 20.99 45.66
CA PRO A 243 -33.06 20.58 46.28
C PRO A 243 -34.21 21.36 45.65
N SER A 244 -35.29 20.65 45.43
CA SER A 244 -36.60 21.14 45.01
C SER A 244 -37.20 22.13 46.01
#